data_215fd5a38ef947474afb42298f7251f1
#
_entry.id   215fd5a38ef947474afb42298f7251f1
#
_cell.length_a   1.000
_cell.length_b   1.000
_cell.length_c   1.000
_cell.angle_alpha   90.00
_cell.angle_beta   90.00
_cell.angle_gamma   90.00
#
_symmetry.space_group_name_H-M   'P 1'
#
loop_
_entity.id
_entity.type
_entity.pdbx_description
1 polymer ?
#
loop_
_entity_poly.entity_id
_entity_poly.type
_entity_poly.pdbx_seq_one_letter_code
_entity_poly.pdbx_strand_id
1 'polypeptide(L)'
;RQRQMCIRDRPRLGPISVAGLTFEEVRELIIAKVSAQLVGTEAVVSMGKLRAINVFLAGDVVAPGSYSVSGLSTVLQVLFSGGGVTDIGSLRQIQVKRRGKVVEELDAYDILLRGDTSGDIRLASGDTVFVPTVDRLVTIDGEVKRPAIYEVLPSETLGDLLEMAGGLTASGYTKSASIRRFETGRSSTTRVQFDLTDRKDLNALLFDGDFLEVDSIKEEVSNQVLLRGAVA
;
A
#
# COMPACT_ATOMS: atom_id res chain seq x y z
N ARG A 1 -8.11 26.70 12.11
CA ARG A 1 -7.93 28.10 11.61
C ARG A 1 -6.85 28.03 10.55
N GLN A 2 -7.25 28.04 9.28
CA GLN A 2 -6.34 28.21 8.15
C GLN A 2 -5.62 29.56 8.31
N ARG A 3 -4.30 29.50 8.48
CA ARG A 3 -3.49 30.73 8.43
C ARG A 3 -3.48 31.20 6.97
N GLN A 4 -4.10 32.35 6.72
CA GLN A 4 -4.00 33.06 5.46
C GLN A 4 -2.51 33.28 5.14
N MET A 5 -2.04 32.67 4.08
CA MET A 5 -0.74 32.95 3.53
C MET A 5 -0.88 34.23 2.70
N CYS A 6 -0.49 35.37 3.29
CA CYS A 6 -0.43 36.63 2.58
C CYS A 6 1.02 36.88 2.14
N ILE A 7 1.21 37.20 0.86
CA ILE A 7 2.50 37.71 0.35
C ILE A 7 2.67 39.12 0.88
N ARG A 8 3.62 39.31 1.79
CA ARG A 8 3.73 40.54 2.65
C ARG A 8 4.89 41.42 2.26
N ASP A 9 5.21 41.67 1.03
CA ASP A 9 6.30 42.61 0.74
C ASP A 9 6.28 43.24 -0.66
N ARG A 10 5.17 43.91 -1.04
CA ARG A 10 5.24 44.88 -2.14
C ARG A 10 4.29 46.04 -1.86
N PRO A 11 4.81 47.22 -1.51
CA PRO A 11 4.00 48.36 -1.02
C PRO A 11 3.05 48.96 -2.06
N ARG A 12 3.12 48.54 -3.35
CA ARG A 12 2.26 49.06 -4.43
C ARG A 12 1.12 48.15 -4.87
N LEU A 13 1.13 46.86 -4.51
CA LEU A 13 0.15 45.87 -4.99
C LEU A 13 -0.90 45.47 -3.94
N GLY A 14 -0.68 45.83 -2.67
CA GLY A 14 -1.51 45.40 -1.56
C GLY A 14 -1.47 43.86 -1.32
N PRO A 15 -2.16 43.38 -0.28
CA PRO A 15 -2.20 41.94 0.03
C PRO A 15 -3.02 41.18 -1.01
N ILE A 16 -2.52 40.00 -1.41
CA ILE A 16 -3.20 39.06 -2.30
C ILE A 16 -3.55 37.83 -1.48
N SER A 17 -4.83 37.48 -1.42
CA SER A 17 -5.26 36.21 -0.79
C SER A 17 -5.06 35.07 -1.78
N VAL A 18 -4.26 34.05 -1.38
CA VAL A 18 -3.91 32.91 -2.23
C VAL A 18 -4.35 31.59 -1.60
N ALA A 19 -5.10 31.65 -0.49
CA ALA A 19 -5.58 30.45 0.19
C ALA A 19 -6.60 29.70 -0.68
N GLY A 20 -6.35 28.42 -0.95
CA GLY A 20 -7.24 27.55 -1.73
C GLY A 20 -7.04 27.60 -3.25
N LEU A 21 -6.13 28.45 -3.76
CA LEU A 21 -5.82 28.54 -5.19
C LEU A 21 -4.64 27.64 -5.55
N THR A 22 -4.65 27.13 -6.77
CA THR A 22 -3.50 26.44 -7.39
C THR A 22 -2.39 27.43 -7.71
N PHE A 23 -1.16 26.92 -7.93
CA PHE A 23 -0.04 27.80 -8.31
C PHE A 23 -0.31 28.57 -9.62
N GLU A 24 -0.95 27.93 -10.60
CA GLU A 24 -1.27 28.56 -11.88
C GLU A 24 -2.28 29.71 -11.70
N GLU A 25 -3.35 29.50 -10.94
CA GLU A 25 -4.33 30.54 -10.61
C GLU A 25 -3.69 31.71 -9.85
N VAL A 26 -2.79 31.42 -8.89
CA VAL A 26 -2.04 32.45 -8.17
C VAL A 26 -1.12 33.22 -9.10
N ARG A 27 -0.44 32.54 -10.02
CA ARG A 27 0.45 33.12 -11.02
C ARG A 27 -0.30 34.10 -11.93
N GLU A 28 -1.43 33.64 -12.50
CA GLU A 28 -2.29 34.48 -13.36
C GLU A 28 -2.82 35.69 -12.61
N LEU A 29 -3.30 35.48 -11.37
CA LEU A 29 -3.83 36.56 -10.52
C LEU A 29 -2.76 37.60 -10.20
N ILE A 30 -1.52 37.20 -9.93
CA ILE A 30 -0.40 38.09 -9.69
C ILE A 30 -0.04 38.86 -10.95
N ILE A 31 0.09 38.17 -12.10
CA ILE A 31 0.42 38.79 -13.38
C ILE A 31 -0.64 39.82 -13.77
N ALA A 32 -1.93 39.46 -13.68
CA ALA A 32 -3.04 40.37 -13.99
C ALA A 32 -3.03 41.61 -13.09
N LYS A 33 -2.78 41.44 -11.78
CA LYS A 33 -2.75 42.52 -10.83
C LYS A 33 -1.55 43.46 -11.05
N VAL A 34 -0.40 42.93 -11.42
CA VAL A 34 0.81 43.72 -11.77
C VAL A 34 0.56 44.51 -13.04
N SER A 35 0.04 43.88 -14.09
CA SER A 35 -0.25 44.53 -15.37
C SER A 35 -1.28 45.64 -15.27
N ALA A 36 -2.25 45.48 -14.36
CA ALA A 36 -3.29 46.51 -14.12
C ALA A 36 -2.78 47.74 -13.34
N GLN A 37 -1.78 47.55 -12.47
CA GLN A 37 -1.32 48.62 -11.54
C GLN A 37 0.05 49.20 -11.89
N LEU A 38 0.85 48.49 -12.67
CA LEU A 38 2.22 48.90 -13.03
C LEU A 38 2.40 48.84 -14.54
N VAL A 39 2.18 49.94 -15.21
CA VAL A 39 2.34 50.07 -16.67
C VAL A 39 3.81 49.83 -17.05
N GLY A 40 4.04 48.93 -18.05
CA GLY A 40 5.37 48.62 -18.55
C GLY A 40 6.22 47.67 -17.69
N THR A 41 5.62 46.96 -16.72
CA THR A 41 6.33 46.00 -15.86
C THR A 41 5.85 44.59 -16.15
N GLU A 42 6.78 43.68 -16.47
CA GLU A 42 6.52 42.24 -16.55
C GLU A 42 6.74 41.59 -15.17
N ALA A 43 5.77 40.77 -14.75
CA ALA A 43 5.89 40.00 -13.51
C ALA A 43 6.33 38.56 -13.82
N VAL A 44 7.44 38.14 -13.24
CA VAL A 44 7.88 36.74 -13.22
C VAL A 44 7.50 36.15 -11.87
N VAL A 45 6.64 35.14 -11.86
CA VAL A 45 6.22 34.42 -10.66
C VAL A 45 6.85 33.04 -10.68
N SER A 46 7.70 32.77 -9.70
CA SER A 46 8.32 31.45 -9.52
C SER A 46 7.97 30.92 -8.14
N MET A 47 7.90 29.60 -8.03
CA MET A 47 7.72 28.93 -6.75
C MET A 47 9.03 28.97 -5.97
N GLY A 48 9.02 29.53 -4.77
CA GLY A 48 10.18 29.52 -3.86
C GLY A 48 10.42 28.12 -3.27
N LYS A 49 11.38 28.04 -2.32
CA LYS A 49 11.63 26.79 -1.60
C LYS A 49 10.38 26.37 -0.83
N LEU A 50 9.97 25.10 -1.02
CA LEU A 50 8.89 24.51 -0.27
C LEU A 50 9.22 24.51 1.23
N ARG A 51 8.25 24.85 2.04
CA ARG A 51 8.41 24.82 3.49
C ARG A 51 8.58 23.38 3.94
N ALA A 52 9.63 23.10 4.70
CA ALA A 52 9.77 21.82 5.37
C ALA A 52 8.72 21.69 6.49
N ILE A 53 8.20 20.48 6.64
CA ILE A 53 7.33 20.07 7.73
C ILE A 53 8.04 18.99 8.55
N ASN A 54 7.75 18.93 9.85
CA ASN A 54 8.22 17.86 10.70
C ASN A 54 7.09 16.87 10.90
N VAL A 55 7.36 15.60 10.64
CA VAL A 55 6.46 14.47 10.82
C VAL A 55 7.14 13.43 11.70
N PHE A 56 6.37 12.59 12.38
CA PHE A 56 6.89 11.54 13.23
C PHE A 56 6.55 10.18 12.63
N LEU A 57 7.56 9.30 12.54
CA LEU A 57 7.40 7.92 12.08
C LEU A 57 7.54 7.00 13.30
N ALA A 58 6.55 6.14 13.53
CA ALA A 58 6.46 5.31 14.73
C ALA A 58 5.86 3.93 14.44
N GLY A 59 6.03 3.01 15.37
CA GLY A 59 5.58 1.62 15.26
C GLY A 59 6.63 0.72 14.64
N ASP A 60 6.19 -0.30 13.91
CA ASP A 60 7.04 -1.34 13.33
C ASP A 60 7.67 -0.90 12.00
N VAL A 61 8.51 0.13 12.08
CA VAL A 61 9.28 0.71 10.97
C VAL A 61 10.77 0.54 11.23
N VAL A 62 11.56 0.51 10.16
CA VAL A 62 13.01 0.26 10.24
C VAL A 62 13.72 1.36 11.05
N ALA A 63 13.37 2.63 10.84
CA ALA A 63 13.97 3.75 11.58
C ALA A 63 12.89 4.69 12.11
N PRO A 64 12.35 4.41 13.32
CA PRO A 64 11.39 5.31 13.95
C PRO A 64 12.06 6.63 14.36
N GLY A 65 11.34 7.74 14.27
CA GLY A 65 11.87 9.05 14.64
C GLY A 65 11.17 10.23 14.01
N SER A 66 11.75 11.41 14.17
CA SER A 66 11.24 12.64 13.57
C SER A 66 11.94 12.93 12.25
N TYR A 67 11.16 13.19 11.21
CA TYR A 67 11.63 13.46 9.86
C TYR A 67 11.25 14.87 9.43
N SER A 68 12.22 15.60 8.89
CA SER A 68 11.98 16.90 8.26
C SER A 68 11.87 16.69 6.75
N VAL A 69 10.65 16.82 6.22
CA VAL A 69 10.32 16.51 4.83
C VAL A 69 9.67 17.70 4.13
N SER A 70 9.52 17.64 2.83
CA SER A 70 8.80 18.65 2.07
C SER A 70 7.35 18.75 2.51
N GLY A 71 6.75 19.95 2.49
CA GLY A 71 5.31 20.13 2.72
C GLY A 71 4.39 19.49 1.68
N LEU A 72 4.95 18.88 0.63
CA LEU A 72 4.22 18.07 -0.36
C LEU A 72 4.42 16.57 -0.19
N SER A 73 5.20 16.15 0.80
CA SER A 73 5.49 14.73 1.02
C SER A 73 4.26 13.95 1.45
N THR A 74 4.16 12.74 0.93
CA THR A 74 3.10 11.79 1.21
C THR A 74 3.50 10.78 2.28
N VAL A 75 2.56 9.93 2.70
CA VAL A 75 2.78 8.87 3.69
C VAL A 75 3.87 7.92 3.25
N LEU A 76 3.79 7.41 2.01
CA LEU A 76 4.79 6.46 1.48
C LEU A 76 6.19 7.07 1.37
N GLN A 77 6.28 8.34 0.94
CA GLN A 77 7.59 9.00 0.82
C GLN A 77 8.29 9.10 2.19
N VAL A 78 7.54 9.38 3.25
CA VAL A 78 8.10 9.41 4.60
C VAL A 78 8.45 8.02 5.08
N LEU A 79 7.60 7.03 4.82
CA LEU A 79 7.85 5.64 5.17
C LEU A 79 9.14 5.12 4.50
N PHE A 80 9.32 5.36 3.19
CA PHE A 80 10.54 4.99 2.48
C PHE A 80 11.77 5.75 2.98
N SER A 81 11.62 7.02 3.38
CA SER A 81 12.70 7.79 4.01
C SER A 81 13.15 7.18 5.33
N GLY A 82 12.24 6.52 6.05
CA GLY A 82 12.50 5.76 7.27
C GLY A 82 12.96 4.32 7.05
N GLY A 83 13.25 3.91 5.81
CA GLY A 83 13.71 2.55 5.48
C GLY A 83 12.58 1.53 5.30
N GLY A 84 11.32 1.95 5.35
CA GLY A 84 10.15 1.09 5.15
C GLY A 84 9.62 0.46 6.45
N VAL A 85 8.79 -0.55 6.27
CA VAL A 85 8.17 -1.34 7.33
C VAL A 85 9.07 -2.53 7.68
N THR A 86 9.10 -2.96 8.93
CA THR A 86 9.79 -4.18 9.36
C THR A 86 9.00 -5.43 8.98
N ASP A 87 9.62 -6.60 9.10
CA ASP A 87 8.98 -7.90 8.77
C ASP A 87 7.73 -8.20 9.61
N ILE A 88 7.58 -7.53 10.75
CA ILE A 88 6.42 -7.68 11.65
C ILE A 88 5.44 -6.51 11.58
N GLY A 89 5.72 -5.50 10.76
CA GLY A 89 4.85 -4.34 10.60
C GLY A 89 3.78 -4.57 9.53
N SER A 90 2.59 -4.03 9.79
CA SER A 90 1.48 -4.08 8.83
C SER A 90 1.72 -3.13 7.65
N LEU A 91 1.58 -3.66 6.43
CA LEU A 91 1.54 -2.87 5.20
C LEU A 91 0.11 -2.40 4.86
N ARG A 92 -0.90 -2.93 5.54
CA ARG A 92 -2.30 -2.74 5.19
C ARG A 92 -3.07 -1.84 6.16
N GLN A 93 -2.48 -1.55 7.33
CA GLN A 93 -3.12 -0.76 8.39
C GLN A 93 -2.24 0.42 8.83
N ILE A 94 -1.57 1.07 7.87
CA ILE A 94 -0.72 2.22 8.13
C ILE A 94 -1.59 3.42 8.48
N GLN A 95 -1.44 3.97 9.68
CA GLN A 95 -2.29 5.03 10.21
C GLN A 95 -1.59 6.39 10.17
N VAL A 96 -2.29 7.40 9.66
CA VAL A 96 -1.90 8.80 9.84
C VAL A 96 -2.66 9.37 11.01
N LYS A 97 -1.92 9.76 12.06
CA LYS A 97 -2.49 10.36 13.27
C LYS A 97 -2.19 11.86 13.31
N ARG A 98 -3.23 12.65 13.44
CA ARG A 98 -3.16 14.12 13.59
C ARG A 98 -3.80 14.51 14.92
N ARG A 99 -3.00 15.12 15.80
CA ARG A 99 -3.44 15.51 17.17
C ARG A 99 -4.05 14.33 17.95
N GLY A 100 -3.45 13.14 17.81
CA GLY A 100 -3.88 11.92 18.51
C GLY A 100 -5.09 11.20 17.92
N LYS A 101 -5.65 11.68 16.82
CA LYS A 101 -6.76 11.02 16.11
C LYS A 101 -6.28 10.46 14.79
N VAL A 102 -6.74 9.28 14.43
CA VAL A 102 -6.57 8.72 13.08
C VAL A 102 -7.35 9.59 12.10
N VAL A 103 -6.66 10.12 11.09
CA VAL A 103 -7.25 10.94 10.03
C VAL A 103 -7.27 10.22 8.70
N GLU A 104 -6.43 9.20 8.53
CA GLU A 104 -6.36 8.34 7.35
C GLU A 104 -5.78 7.00 7.72
N GLU A 105 -6.19 5.96 7.02
CA GLU A 105 -5.65 4.61 7.08
C GLU A 105 -5.28 4.18 5.67
N LEU A 106 -4.01 3.86 5.46
CA LEU A 106 -3.44 3.51 4.17
C LEU A 106 -3.21 2.01 4.09
N ASP A 107 -3.81 1.36 3.08
CA ASP A 107 -3.47 0.01 2.63
C ASP A 107 -2.43 0.11 1.51
N ALA A 108 -1.17 -0.25 1.80
CA ALA A 108 -0.12 -0.23 0.78
C ALA A 108 -0.32 -1.30 -0.31
N TYR A 109 -1.15 -2.32 -0.09
CA TYR A 109 -1.48 -3.32 -1.12
C TYR A 109 -2.27 -2.72 -2.27
N ASP A 110 -3.13 -1.72 -2.03
CA ASP A 110 -3.81 -1.00 -3.10
C ASP A 110 -2.82 -0.38 -4.07
N ILE A 111 -1.74 0.19 -3.55
CA ILE A 111 -0.67 0.78 -4.36
C ILE A 111 0.20 -0.29 -4.99
N LEU A 112 0.67 -1.27 -4.20
CA LEU A 112 1.64 -2.27 -4.64
C LEU A 112 1.04 -3.29 -5.63
N LEU A 113 -0.21 -3.68 -5.43
CA LEU A 113 -0.86 -4.72 -6.23
C LEU A 113 -1.79 -4.16 -7.31
N ARG A 114 -2.42 -2.99 -7.07
CA ARG A 114 -3.43 -2.40 -7.94
C ARG A 114 -3.00 -1.08 -8.58
N GLY A 115 -1.92 -0.43 -8.07
CA GLY A 115 -1.45 0.88 -8.53
C GLY A 115 -2.34 2.05 -8.10
N ASP A 116 -3.25 1.83 -7.14
CA ASP A 116 -4.13 2.87 -6.62
C ASP A 116 -3.41 3.68 -5.53
N THR A 117 -3.14 4.94 -5.82
CA THR A 117 -2.47 5.89 -4.92
C THR A 117 -3.43 6.81 -4.18
N SER A 118 -4.74 6.59 -4.26
CA SER A 118 -5.75 7.50 -3.70
C SER A 118 -5.64 7.65 -2.17
N GLY A 119 -5.23 6.60 -1.46
CA GLY A 119 -4.99 6.61 -0.01
C GLY A 119 -3.67 7.25 0.42
N ASP A 120 -2.72 7.52 -0.51
CA ASP A 120 -1.42 8.12 -0.18
C ASP A 120 -1.51 9.63 -0.03
N ILE A 121 -2.09 10.07 1.07
CA ILE A 121 -2.36 11.48 1.34
C ILE A 121 -1.10 12.28 1.65
N ARG A 122 -1.17 13.61 1.42
CA ARG A 122 -0.12 14.55 1.84
C ARG A 122 -0.15 14.76 3.35
N LEU A 123 1.03 14.76 3.94
CA LEU A 123 1.20 14.97 5.36
C LEU A 123 1.20 16.46 5.73
N ALA A 124 0.78 16.74 6.95
CA ALA A 124 0.86 18.06 7.56
C ALA A 124 1.90 18.06 8.70
N SER A 125 2.39 19.27 9.05
CA SER A 125 3.34 19.39 10.16
C SER A 125 2.74 18.92 11.48
N GLY A 126 3.44 18.01 12.15
CA GLY A 126 3.02 17.40 13.41
C GLY A 126 2.17 16.12 13.23
N ASP A 127 2.03 15.62 12.00
CA ASP A 127 1.42 14.31 11.78
C ASP A 127 2.35 13.19 12.24
N THR A 128 1.76 12.10 12.69
CA THR A 128 2.44 10.85 13.00
C THR A 128 1.99 9.78 12.03
N VAL A 129 2.92 9.19 11.29
CA VAL A 129 2.71 7.96 10.53
C VAL A 129 3.02 6.81 11.47
N PHE A 130 2.03 5.97 11.75
CA PHE A 130 2.13 4.85 12.68
C PHE A 130 1.87 3.54 11.95
N VAL A 131 2.81 2.63 12.04
CA VAL A 131 2.70 1.27 11.49
C VAL A 131 2.46 0.31 12.66
N PRO A 132 1.28 -0.30 12.76
CA PRO A 132 1.01 -1.32 13.77
C PRO A 132 1.70 -2.64 13.41
N THR A 133 1.76 -3.56 14.36
CA THR A 133 2.16 -4.94 14.12
C THR A 133 1.12 -5.65 13.24
N VAL A 134 1.57 -6.51 12.33
CA VAL A 134 0.70 -7.32 11.48
C VAL A 134 -0.14 -8.29 12.32
N ASP A 135 -1.42 -8.44 11.96
CA ASP A 135 -2.34 -9.33 12.68
C ASP A 135 -2.30 -10.78 12.14
N ARG A 136 -2.32 -10.93 10.82
CA ARG A 136 -2.39 -12.24 10.15
C ARG A 136 -1.49 -12.32 8.95
N LEU A 137 -0.66 -13.35 8.92
CA LEU A 137 0.18 -13.70 7.79
C LEU A 137 -0.22 -15.08 7.25
N VAL A 138 -0.45 -15.16 5.96
CA VAL A 138 -0.78 -16.40 5.25
C VAL A 138 0.23 -16.62 4.15
N THR A 139 0.79 -17.83 4.09
CA THR A 139 1.68 -18.23 3.00
C THR A 139 0.88 -18.88 1.89
N ILE A 140 1.16 -18.50 0.65
CA ILE A 140 0.65 -19.19 -0.54
C ILE A 140 1.82 -19.64 -1.41
N ASP A 141 1.79 -20.90 -1.82
CA ASP A 141 2.85 -21.54 -2.60
C ASP A 141 2.27 -22.50 -3.67
N GLY A 142 3.14 -23.06 -4.50
CA GLY A 142 2.74 -23.95 -5.60
C GLY A 142 2.36 -23.19 -6.87
N GLU A 143 1.31 -23.65 -7.55
CA GLU A 143 0.95 -23.18 -8.89
C GLU A 143 0.13 -21.87 -8.88
N VAL A 144 0.72 -20.83 -8.29
CA VAL A 144 0.21 -19.45 -8.30
C VAL A 144 1.23 -18.52 -8.96
N LYS A 145 0.78 -17.41 -9.51
CA LYS A 145 1.66 -16.48 -10.24
C LYS A 145 2.64 -15.73 -9.34
N ARG A 146 2.26 -15.47 -8.08
CA ARG A 146 3.09 -14.76 -7.11
C ARG A 146 3.07 -15.50 -5.77
N PRO A 147 3.83 -16.60 -5.63
CA PRO A 147 3.98 -17.26 -4.34
C PRO A 147 4.70 -16.36 -3.35
N ALA A 148 4.10 -16.13 -2.20
CA ALA A 148 4.65 -15.25 -1.16
C ALA A 148 3.91 -15.41 0.17
N ILE A 149 4.35 -14.67 1.18
CA ILE A 149 3.64 -14.46 2.43
C ILE A 149 2.83 -13.17 2.28
N TYR A 150 1.53 -13.25 2.50
CA TYR A 150 0.60 -12.13 2.41
C TYR A 150 0.02 -11.78 3.76
N GLU A 151 -0.10 -10.48 4.02
CA GLU A 151 -0.93 -9.98 5.10
C GLU A 151 -2.40 -10.04 4.67
N VAL A 152 -3.25 -10.67 5.48
CA VAL A 152 -4.69 -10.79 5.20
C VAL A 152 -5.51 -10.13 6.29
N LEU A 153 -6.56 -9.44 5.88
CA LEU A 153 -7.50 -8.82 6.80
C LEU A 153 -8.52 -9.86 7.34
N PRO A 154 -9.14 -9.62 8.51
CA PRO A 154 -10.04 -10.59 9.14
C PRO A 154 -11.23 -11.04 8.31
N SER A 155 -11.66 -10.21 7.37
CA SER A 155 -12.80 -10.49 6.46
C SER A 155 -12.39 -11.13 5.15
N GLU A 156 -11.09 -11.25 4.86
CA GLU A 156 -10.61 -11.76 3.59
C GLU A 156 -10.64 -13.27 3.53
N THR A 157 -10.88 -13.74 2.33
CA THR A 157 -11.15 -15.13 2.00
C THR A 157 -10.02 -15.75 1.20
N LEU A 158 -10.12 -17.06 0.97
CA LEU A 158 -9.24 -17.79 0.07
C LEU A 158 -9.25 -17.20 -1.35
N GLY A 159 -10.40 -16.73 -1.83
CA GLY A 159 -10.53 -16.08 -3.13
C GLY A 159 -9.74 -14.77 -3.20
N ASP A 160 -9.81 -13.95 -2.15
CA ASP A 160 -9.06 -12.68 -2.07
C ASP A 160 -7.54 -12.93 -2.05
N LEU A 161 -7.10 -13.97 -1.31
CA LEU A 161 -5.68 -14.36 -1.30
C LEU A 161 -5.19 -14.79 -2.69
N LEU A 162 -6.00 -15.59 -3.41
CA LEU A 162 -5.68 -15.99 -4.77
C LEU A 162 -5.62 -14.79 -5.73
N GLU A 163 -6.49 -13.80 -5.56
CA GLU A 163 -6.44 -12.55 -6.33
C GLU A 163 -5.15 -11.77 -6.04
N MET A 164 -4.78 -11.61 -4.76
CA MET A 164 -3.52 -11.00 -4.35
C MET A 164 -2.31 -11.73 -4.91
N ALA A 165 -2.36 -13.06 -5.00
CA ALA A 165 -1.32 -13.88 -5.63
C ALA A 165 -1.32 -13.81 -7.16
N GLY A 166 -2.26 -13.08 -7.78
CA GLY A 166 -2.38 -12.91 -9.23
C GLY A 166 -3.07 -14.06 -9.95
N GLY A 167 -3.71 -14.97 -9.21
CA GLY A 167 -4.37 -16.17 -9.71
C GLY A 167 -3.41 -17.32 -9.97
N LEU A 168 -3.97 -18.41 -10.52
CA LEU A 168 -3.23 -19.64 -10.80
C LEU A 168 -2.32 -19.49 -12.03
N THR A 169 -1.29 -20.33 -12.08
CA THR A 169 -0.53 -20.56 -13.32
C THR A 169 -1.34 -21.43 -14.29
N ALA A 170 -0.84 -21.60 -15.51
CA ALA A 170 -1.48 -22.48 -16.50
C ALA A 170 -1.47 -23.96 -16.09
N SER A 171 -0.53 -24.35 -15.25
CA SER A 171 -0.38 -25.71 -14.69
C SER A 171 -1.10 -25.90 -13.36
N GLY A 172 -1.73 -24.85 -12.81
CA GLY A 172 -2.46 -24.91 -11.55
C GLY A 172 -3.69 -25.82 -11.61
N TYR A 173 -3.78 -26.76 -10.67
CA TYR A 173 -4.92 -27.66 -10.60
C TYR A 173 -6.03 -27.06 -9.75
N THR A 174 -7.07 -26.56 -10.40
CA THR A 174 -8.17 -25.83 -9.77
C THR A 174 -8.99 -26.65 -8.77
N LYS A 175 -8.95 -27.99 -8.84
CA LYS A 175 -9.75 -28.87 -7.95
C LYS A 175 -8.97 -29.38 -6.75
N SER A 176 -7.72 -28.97 -6.58
CA SER A 176 -6.90 -29.42 -5.46
C SER A 176 -5.99 -28.31 -4.99
N ALA A 177 -6.41 -27.66 -3.93
CA ALA A 177 -5.58 -26.82 -3.09
C ALA A 177 -5.73 -27.28 -1.65
N SER A 178 -4.68 -27.19 -0.86
CA SER A 178 -4.74 -27.60 0.54
C SER A 178 -4.21 -26.50 1.45
N ILE A 179 -4.94 -26.23 2.53
CA ILE A 179 -4.46 -25.37 3.61
C ILE A 179 -3.96 -26.26 4.76
N ARG A 180 -2.73 -26.04 5.15
CA ARG A 180 -2.18 -26.53 6.40
C ARG A 180 -2.36 -25.46 7.46
N ARG A 181 -3.14 -25.77 8.48
CA ARG A 181 -3.52 -24.85 9.56
C ARG A 181 -3.03 -25.34 10.90
N PHE A 182 -2.50 -24.45 11.72
CA PHE A 182 -2.17 -24.72 13.11
C PHE A 182 -3.43 -24.61 13.97
N GLU A 183 -3.75 -25.64 14.72
CA GLU A 183 -4.84 -25.58 15.69
C GLU A 183 -4.40 -24.85 16.95
N THR A 184 -5.08 -23.77 17.29
CA THR A 184 -4.80 -22.99 18.49
C THR A 184 -4.92 -23.86 19.75
N GLY A 185 -3.86 -23.94 20.53
CA GLY A 185 -3.81 -24.74 21.77
C GLY A 185 -3.56 -26.24 21.58
N ARG A 186 -3.30 -26.70 20.37
CA ARG A 186 -2.90 -28.07 20.07
C ARG A 186 -1.55 -28.10 19.34
N SER A 187 -0.74 -29.13 19.63
CA SER A 187 0.52 -29.37 18.91
C SER A 187 0.30 -30.11 17.59
N SER A 188 -0.84 -29.88 16.95
CA SER A 188 -1.27 -30.57 15.72
C SER A 188 -1.56 -29.59 14.59
N THR A 189 -1.32 -30.02 13.38
CA THR A 189 -1.70 -29.31 12.16
C THR A 189 -2.84 -30.05 11.48
N THR A 190 -3.84 -29.34 11.03
CA THR A 190 -4.92 -29.88 10.20
C THR A 190 -4.68 -29.53 8.74
N ARG A 191 -4.87 -30.50 7.85
CA ARG A 191 -4.87 -30.25 6.40
C ARG A 191 -6.31 -30.27 5.90
N VAL A 192 -6.75 -29.18 5.31
CA VAL A 192 -8.07 -29.02 4.71
C VAL A 192 -7.91 -28.85 3.21
N GLN A 193 -8.67 -29.62 2.44
CA GLN A 193 -8.68 -29.51 0.98
C GLN A 193 -9.79 -28.61 0.49
N PHE A 194 -9.53 -27.90 -0.59
CA PHE A 194 -10.43 -26.95 -1.21
C PHE A 194 -10.51 -27.18 -2.72
N ASP A 195 -11.70 -27.04 -3.26
CA ASP A 195 -11.96 -26.95 -4.70
C ASP A 195 -12.07 -25.47 -5.09
N LEU A 196 -11.05 -24.97 -5.78
CA LEU A 196 -10.98 -23.56 -6.18
C LEU A 196 -12.01 -23.19 -7.27
N THR A 197 -12.83 -24.14 -7.72
CA THR A 197 -13.98 -23.87 -8.60
C THR A 197 -15.28 -23.67 -7.81
N ASP A 198 -15.31 -24.10 -6.56
CA ASP A 198 -16.49 -23.94 -5.68
C ASP A 198 -16.44 -22.58 -4.96
N ARG A 199 -17.50 -21.77 -5.14
CA ARG A 199 -17.64 -20.50 -4.46
C ARG A 199 -17.65 -20.61 -2.94
N LYS A 200 -18.15 -21.73 -2.41
CA LYS A 200 -18.18 -21.94 -0.96
C LYS A 200 -16.77 -22.06 -0.41
N ASP A 201 -15.91 -22.79 -1.11
CA ASP A 201 -14.52 -22.98 -0.73
C ASP A 201 -13.72 -21.68 -0.90
N LEU A 202 -13.95 -20.95 -1.99
CA LEU A 202 -13.33 -19.63 -2.19
C LEU A 202 -13.70 -18.59 -1.11
N ASN A 203 -14.87 -18.72 -0.48
CA ASN A 203 -15.30 -17.86 0.62
C ASN A 203 -14.81 -18.36 2.01
N ALA A 204 -13.92 -19.35 2.06
CA ALA A 204 -13.34 -19.80 3.31
C ALA A 204 -12.43 -18.72 3.91
N LEU A 205 -12.65 -18.43 5.21
CA LEU A 205 -11.82 -17.48 5.95
C LEU A 205 -10.44 -18.06 6.22
N LEU A 206 -9.46 -17.17 6.18
CA LEU A 206 -8.06 -17.45 6.44
C LEU A 206 -7.69 -17.10 7.89
N PHE A 207 -6.73 -17.82 8.44
CA PHE A 207 -6.25 -17.62 9.80
C PHE A 207 -4.73 -17.41 9.80
N ASP A 208 -4.24 -16.76 10.84
CA ASP A 208 -2.82 -16.53 11.00
C ASP A 208 -2.02 -17.84 10.96
N GLY A 209 -0.93 -17.85 10.20
CA GLY A 209 -0.08 -19.01 10.01
C GLY A 209 -0.62 -20.06 9.03
N ASP A 210 -1.76 -19.83 8.35
CA ASP A 210 -2.22 -20.73 7.30
C ASP A 210 -1.19 -20.82 6.17
N PHE A 211 -0.96 -22.04 5.69
CA PHE A 211 -0.11 -22.31 4.54
C PHE A 211 -0.95 -22.95 3.44
N LEU A 212 -1.25 -22.18 2.40
CA LEU A 212 -1.95 -22.67 1.21
C LEU A 212 -0.96 -23.18 0.19
N GLU A 213 -1.19 -24.40 -0.26
CA GLU A 213 -0.45 -25.05 -1.35
C GLU A 213 -1.42 -25.39 -2.48
N VAL A 214 -1.11 -24.88 -3.68
CA VAL A 214 -1.88 -25.21 -4.90
C VAL A 214 -1.14 -26.26 -5.69
N ASP A 215 -1.81 -27.40 -5.92
CA ASP A 215 -1.23 -28.52 -6.65
C ASP A 215 -1.10 -28.22 -8.15
N SER A 216 -0.14 -28.89 -8.82
CA SER A 216 -0.02 -28.88 -10.27
C SER A 216 -0.95 -29.90 -10.92
N ILE A 217 -1.39 -29.63 -12.15
CA ILE A 217 -2.00 -30.64 -13.02
C ILE A 217 -0.94 -31.73 -13.26
N LYS A 218 -1.24 -32.97 -12.85
CA LYS A 218 -0.35 -34.07 -13.16
C LYS A 218 -0.35 -34.32 -14.66
N GLU A 219 0.83 -34.27 -15.27
CA GLU A 219 0.98 -34.75 -16.63
C GLU A 219 0.72 -36.29 -16.65
N GLU A 220 -0.51 -36.68 -16.95
CA GLU A 220 -0.76 -38.07 -17.32
C GLU A 220 -0.16 -38.27 -18.72
N VAL A 221 1.01 -38.85 -18.77
CA VAL A 221 1.58 -39.31 -20.02
C VAL A 221 0.76 -40.55 -20.48
N SER A 222 -0.38 -40.27 -21.12
CA SER A 222 -1.16 -41.30 -21.80
C SER A 222 -0.35 -41.79 -23.00
N ASN A 223 -0.24 -43.13 -23.17
CA ASN A 223 0.48 -43.86 -24.22
C ASN A 223 1.98 -44.06 -24.01
N GLN A 224 2.49 -44.13 -22.81
CA GLN A 224 3.80 -44.74 -22.54
C GLN A 224 3.67 -46.24 -22.25
N VAL A 225 4.36 -47.05 -23.03
CA VAL A 225 4.59 -48.46 -22.73
C VAL A 225 6.00 -48.57 -22.16
N LEU A 226 6.09 -48.83 -20.85
CA LEU A 226 7.37 -49.06 -20.19
C LEU A 226 7.76 -50.53 -20.35
N LEU A 227 8.66 -50.86 -21.28
CA LEU A 227 9.23 -52.17 -21.43
C LEU A 227 10.37 -52.36 -20.40
N ARG A 228 10.16 -53.22 -19.39
CA ARG A 228 11.19 -53.65 -18.46
C ARG A 228 11.55 -55.08 -18.77
N GLY A 229 12.77 -55.33 -19.25
CA GLY A 229 13.31 -56.65 -19.52
C GLY A 229 14.54 -56.60 -20.41
N ALA A 230 15.30 -57.67 -20.51
CA ALA A 230 16.35 -57.81 -21.48
C ALA A 230 15.69 -57.99 -22.86
N VAL A 231 15.84 -56.96 -23.71
CA VAL A 231 15.41 -57.03 -25.12
C VAL A 231 16.61 -57.54 -25.88
N ALA A 232 16.49 -58.77 -26.42
CA ALA A 232 17.47 -59.34 -27.31
C ALA A 232 17.27 -58.77 -28.73
#